data_3f7936633a573da93cda652b5a094944
#
_entry.id   3f7936633a573da93cda652b5a094944
#
_cell.length_a   1.000
_cell.length_b   1.000
_cell.length_c   1.000
_cell.angle_alpha   90.00
_cell.angle_beta   90.00
_cell.angle_gamma   90.00
#
_symmetry.space_group_name_H-M   'P 1'
#
loop_
_entity.id
_entity.type
_entity.pdbx_description
1 polymer ?
#
loop_
_entity_poly.entity_id
_entity_poly.type
_entity_poly.pdbx_seq_one_letter_code
_entity_poly.pdbx_strand_id
1 'polypeptide(L)'
;ITEGDETYGMILTYEESGGHADKNRCFSLFDKLKGNNTSRIFHITGLNGIEGAGDAYRLISESWSFVQNVFPYKRVFTKYELTLVSNCINIQIQGGFVKKNYMELLEPFKSAGENKGRQLLDTLETFVLDAGMNSGNTAEIMGIHTNTVQYRLKKINEMLGVEITGN
;
A
#
# COMPACT_ATOMS: atom_id res chain seq x y z
N ILE A 1 -11.67 -17.47 -11.72
CA ILE A 1 -12.93 -16.90 -11.21
C ILE A 1 -13.07 -15.52 -11.83
N THR A 2 -14.15 -15.26 -12.52
CA THR A 2 -14.49 -13.96 -13.10
C THR A 2 -15.66 -13.37 -12.32
N GLU A 3 -15.52 -12.11 -11.90
CA GLU A 3 -16.58 -11.35 -11.24
C GLU A 3 -16.67 -9.99 -11.91
N GLY A 4 -17.74 -9.76 -12.69
CA GLY A 4 -17.85 -8.60 -13.57
C GLY A 4 -16.78 -8.62 -14.66
N ASP A 5 -16.09 -7.51 -14.87
CA ASP A 5 -14.99 -7.36 -15.84
C ASP A 5 -13.63 -7.77 -15.28
N GLU A 6 -13.56 -8.28 -14.04
CA GLU A 6 -12.33 -8.67 -13.37
C GLU A 6 -12.12 -10.18 -13.39
N THR A 7 -10.89 -10.62 -13.63
CA THR A 7 -10.49 -12.01 -13.61
C THR A 7 -9.49 -12.26 -12.51
N TYR A 8 -9.83 -13.18 -11.61
CA TYR A 8 -8.98 -13.58 -10.51
C TYR A 8 -8.34 -14.93 -10.78
N GLY A 9 -7.05 -15.03 -10.57
CA GLY A 9 -6.31 -16.27 -10.59
C GLY A 9 -5.60 -16.48 -9.26
N MET A 10 -5.69 -17.70 -8.71
CA MET A 10 -4.92 -18.11 -7.55
C MET A 10 -3.89 -19.15 -7.97
N ILE A 11 -2.63 -18.92 -7.64
CA ILE A 11 -1.55 -19.88 -7.80
C ILE A 11 -1.07 -20.26 -6.40
N LEU A 12 -1.24 -21.53 -6.05
CA LEU A 12 -0.71 -22.10 -4.82
C LEU A 12 0.59 -22.82 -5.17
N THR A 13 1.67 -22.45 -4.50
CA THR A 13 2.93 -23.16 -4.56
C THR A 13 3.22 -23.76 -3.19
N TYR A 14 3.76 -24.99 -3.15
CA TYR A 14 4.23 -25.61 -1.93
C TYR A 14 5.72 -25.92 -2.09
N GLU A 15 6.46 -25.85 -0.98
CA GLU A 15 7.86 -26.25 -0.94
C GLU A 15 7.95 -27.72 -0.52
N GLU A 16 8.54 -28.57 -1.35
CA GLU A 16 9.14 -29.81 -0.88
C GLU A 16 10.43 -29.42 -0.15
N SER A 17 10.52 -29.80 1.11
CA SER A 17 11.57 -29.55 2.09
C SER A 17 12.90 -29.01 1.51
N GLY A 18 13.13 -27.71 1.65
CA GLY A 18 14.45 -27.05 1.44
C GLY A 18 14.57 -26.08 0.27
N GLY A 19 13.53 -25.83 -0.50
CA GLY A 19 13.55 -24.83 -1.59
C GLY A 19 12.94 -23.50 -1.17
N HIS A 20 13.61 -22.38 -1.42
CA HIS A 20 12.93 -21.10 -1.39
C HIS A 20 11.92 -21.06 -2.52
N ALA A 21 10.63 -20.90 -2.21
CA ALA A 21 9.60 -20.64 -3.22
C ALA A 21 10.11 -19.53 -4.13
N ASP A 22 10.19 -19.83 -5.41
CA ASP A 22 10.88 -18.98 -6.37
C ASP A 22 10.07 -17.70 -6.59
N LYS A 23 10.35 -16.68 -5.76
CA LYS A 23 9.80 -15.32 -5.96
C LYS A 23 9.91 -14.90 -7.43
N ASN A 24 10.99 -15.30 -8.10
CA ASN A 24 11.27 -14.95 -9.48
C ASN A 24 10.24 -15.58 -10.44
N ARG A 25 9.68 -16.74 -10.14
CA ARG A 25 8.62 -17.35 -10.97
C ARG A 25 7.30 -16.58 -10.90
N CYS A 26 6.91 -16.15 -9.71
CA CYS A 26 5.71 -15.33 -9.56
C CYS A 26 5.88 -13.97 -10.25
N PHE A 27 7.04 -13.33 -10.11
CA PHE A 27 7.35 -12.07 -10.78
C PHE A 27 7.49 -12.22 -12.29
N SER A 28 8.05 -13.32 -12.79
CA SER A 28 8.13 -13.58 -14.23
C SER A 28 6.77 -13.82 -14.88
N LEU A 29 5.84 -14.43 -14.15
CA LEU A 29 4.44 -14.56 -14.57
C LEU A 29 3.75 -13.20 -14.66
N PHE A 30 3.99 -12.35 -13.67
CA PHE A 30 3.47 -10.98 -13.65
C PHE A 30 4.05 -10.13 -14.78
N ASP A 31 5.34 -10.24 -15.04
CA ASP A 31 5.96 -9.53 -16.17
C ASP A 31 5.37 -9.93 -17.53
N LYS A 32 4.94 -11.18 -17.67
CA LYS A 32 4.19 -11.65 -18.85
C LYS A 32 2.75 -11.14 -18.91
N LEU A 33 2.12 -10.91 -17.76
CA LEU A 33 0.76 -10.37 -17.65
C LEU A 33 0.73 -8.83 -17.69
N LYS A 34 1.89 -8.20 -17.66
CA LYS A 34 2.10 -6.74 -17.57
C LYS A 34 1.56 -5.93 -18.77
N GLY A 35 1.14 -6.60 -19.85
CA GLY A 35 0.53 -5.95 -21.00
C GLY A 35 -0.76 -5.19 -20.71
N ASN A 36 -1.44 -5.47 -19.60
CA ASN A 36 -2.59 -4.73 -19.10
C ASN A 36 -2.22 -3.95 -17.83
N ASN A 37 -2.28 -2.64 -17.93
CA ASN A 37 -1.91 -1.69 -16.86
C ASN A 37 -2.74 -1.80 -15.58
N THR A 38 -3.68 -2.74 -15.49
CA THR A 38 -4.63 -2.94 -14.39
C THR A 38 -4.31 -4.14 -13.48
N SER A 39 -3.36 -5.01 -13.88
CA SER A 39 -3.06 -6.23 -13.11
C SER A 39 -2.36 -5.93 -11.79
N ARG A 40 -2.77 -6.61 -10.72
CA ARG A 40 -2.16 -6.59 -9.38
C ARG A 40 -1.81 -7.98 -8.92
N ILE A 41 -0.75 -8.09 -8.13
CA ILE A 41 -0.32 -9.36 -7.53
C ILE A 41 -0.43 -9.25 -6.01
N PHE A 42 -0.99 -10.27 -5.41
CA PHE A 42 -0.97 -10.50 -3.97
C PHE A 42 -0.07 -11.70 -3.70
N HIS A 43 1.09 -11.44 -3.10
CA HIS A 43 2.09 -12.46 -2.79
C HIS A 43 2.13 -12.68 -1.27
N ILE A 44 1.52 -13.76 -0.82
CA ILE A 44 1.46 -14.14 0.60
C ILE A 44 2.25 -15.42 0.79
N THR A 45 3.21 -15.38 1.70
CA THR A 45 4.11 -16.49 2.05
C THR A 45 3.85 -16.97 3.48
N GLY A 46 4.40 -18.13 3.83
CA GLY A 46 4.30 -18.69 5.18
C GLY A 46 2.91 -19.22 5.50
N LEU A 47 2.20 -19.73 4.50
CA LEU A 47 0.89 -20.33 4.69
C LEU A 47 1.04 -21.75 5.25
N ASN A 48 0.24 -22.07 6.28
CA ASN A 48 0.19 -23.40 6.88
C ASN A 48 -1.02 -24.19 6.35
N GLY A 49 -0.77 -25.04 5.36
CA GLY A 49 -1.78 -25.93 4.81
C GLY A 49 -2.97 -25.21 4.13
N ILE A 50 -4.07 -25.93 4.01
CA ILE A 50 -5.30 -25.45 3.35
C ILE A 50 -5.96 -24.32 4.14
N GLU A 51 -5.90 -24.37 5.46
CA GLU A 51 -6.49 -23.36 6.34
C GLU A 51 -5.80 -22.01 6.14
N GLY A 52 -4.46 -22.00 6.12
CA GLY A 52 -3.70 -20.76 5.83
C GLY A 52 -3.96 -20.20 4.44
N ALA A 53 -4.20 -21.05 3.44
CA ALA A 53 -4.61 -20.61 2.10
C ALA A 53 -6.01 -19.96 2.12
N GLY A 54 -6.95 -20.53 2.89
CA GLY A 54 -8.27 -19.96 3.09
C GLY A 54 -8.24 -18.58 3.76
N ASP A 55 -7.41 -18.42 4.79
CA ASP A 55 -7.22 -17.13 5.48
C ASP A 55 -6.58 -16.06 4.56
N ALA A 56 -5.60 -16.47 3.76
CA ALA A 56 -5.00 -15.58 2.77
C ALA A 56 -6.01 -15.12 1.72
N TYR A 57 -6.83 -16.04 1.21
CA TYR A 57 -7.89 -15.71 0.26
C TYR A 57 -8.91 -14.74 0.86
N ARG A 58 -9.33 -14.98 2.11
CA ARG A 58 -10.26 -14.09 2.82
C ARG A 58 -9.68 -12.69 2.97
N LEU A 59 -8.43 -12.59 3.43
CA LEU A 59 -7.73 -11.32 3.59
C LEU A 59 -7.65 -10.53 2.27
N ILE A 60 -7.34 -11.20 1.16
CA ILE A 60 -7.34 -10.58 -0.18
C ILE A 60 -8.74 -10.10 -0.54
N SER A 61 -9.75 -10.97 -0.42
CA SER A 61 -11.13 -10.67 -0.83
C SER A 61 -11.73 -9.49 -0.05
N GLU A 62 -11.46 -9.41 1.25
CA GLU A 62 -11.94 -8.33 2.11
C GLU A 62 -11.23 -7.00 1.84
N SER A 63 -9.96 -7.05 1.41
CA SER A 63 -9.14 -5.84 1.21
C SER A 63 -9.18 -5.31 -0.23
N TRP A 64 -9.54 -6.14 -1.19
CA TRP A 64 -9.40 -5.88 -2.63
C TRP A 64 -9.97 -4.54 -3.08
N SER A 65 -11.23 -4.26 -2.75
CA SER A 65 -11.92 -3.03 -3.18
C SER A 65 -11.33 -1.75 -2.60
N PHE A 66 -10.55 -1.85 -1.53
CA PHE A 66 -9.94 -0.72 -0.84
C PHE A 66 -8.44 -0.53 -1.18
N VAL A 67 -7.78 -1.60 -1.65
CA VAL A 67 -6.34 -1.56 -1.97
C VAL A 67 -6.00 -0.46 -2.95
N GLN A 68 -6.86 -0.23 -3.96
CA GLN A 68 -6.64 0.80 -4.98
C GLN A 68 -6.67 2.21 -4.40
N ASN A 69 -7.48 2.43 -3.37
CA ASN A 69 -7.63 3.74 -2.73
C ASN A 69 -6.45 4.04 -1.79
N VAL A 70 -5.91 3.00 -1.14
CA VAL A 70 -4.77 3.15 -0.21
C VAL A 70 -3.43 3.15 -0.96
N PHE A 71 -3.32 2.36 -2.04
CA PHE A 71 -2.09 2.20 -2.82
C PHE A 71 -2.36 2.39 -4.32
N PRO A 72 -2.56 3.62 -4.80
CA PRO A 72 -2.94 3.87 -6.19
C PRO A 72 -1.89 3.43 -7.21
N TYR A 73 -0.62 3.50 -6.85
CA TYR A 73 0.51 3.22 -7.76
C TYR A 73 1.13 1.84 -7.55
N LYS A 74 0.94 1.22 -6.39
CA LYS A 74 1.52 -0.09 -6.07
C LYS A 74 0.78 -1.22 -6.77
N ARG A 75 1.54 -2.20 -7.25
CA ARG A 75 0.98 -3.34 -8.00
C ARG A 75 1.25 -4.69 -7.39
N VAL A 76 2.23 -4.79 -6.51
CA VAL A 76 2.61 -6.02 -5.82
C VAL A 76 2.39 -5.81 -4.32
N PHE A 77 1.57 -6.63 -3.73
CA PHE A 77 1.16 -6.55 -2.34
C PHE A 77 1.59 -7.79 -1.59
N THR A 78 1.99 -7.60 -0.35
CA THR A 78 2.29 -8.65 0.60
C THR A 78 1.23 -8.68 1.70
N LYS A 79 1.36 -9.62 2.62
CA LYS A 79 0.50 -9.69 3.81
C LYS A 79 0.47 -8.36 4.59
N TYR A 80 1.58 -7.63 4.61
CA TYR A 80 1.69 -6.40 5.41
C TYR A 80 0.78 -5.29 4.90
N GLU A 81 0.78 -5.04 3.59
CA GLU A 81 -0.09 -4.02 2.99
C GLU A 81 -1.56 -4.39 3.13
N LEU A 82 -1.90 -5.66 2.94
CA LEU A 82 -3.27 -6.14 3.10
C LEU A 82 -3.75 -6.00 4.55
N THR A 83 -2.88 -6.30 5.53
CA THR A 83 -3.19 -6.10 6.95
C THR A 83 -3.40 -4.61 7.26
N LEU A 84 -2.58 -3.71 6.69
CA LEU A 84 -2.78 -2.27 6.84
C LEU A 84 -4.15 -1.83 6.31
N VAL A 85 -4.51 -2.27 5.10
CA VAL A 85 -5.83 -1.96 4.51
C VAL A 85 -6.97 -2.50 5.37
N SER A 86 -6.87 -3.75 5.82
CA SER A 86 -7.87 -4.36 6.72
C SER A 86 -8.03 -3.56 8.02
N ASN A 87 -6.92 -3.11 8.62
CA ASN A 87 -6.98 -2.26 9.81
C ASN A 87 -7.65 -0.91 9.54
N CYS A 88 -7.37 -0.28 8.39
CA CYS A 88 -8.04 0.97 7.99
C CYS A 88 -9.54 0.78 7.83
N ILE A 89 -9.97 -0.33 7.21
CA ILE A 89 -11.39 -0.70 7.09
C ILE A 89 -12.02 -0.85 8.48
N ASN A 90 -11.38 -1.59 9.38
CA ASN A 90 -11.87 -1.79 10.75
C ASN A 90 -12.02 -0.47 11.50
N ILE A 91 -11.05 0.45 11.40
CA ILE A 91 -11.14 1.78 12.01
C ILE A 91 -12.33 2.56 11.45
N GLN A 92 -12.58 2.47 10.15
CA GLN A 92 -13.74 3.13 9.52
C GLN A 92 -15.06 2.54 9.99
N ILE A 93 -15.16 1.22 10.09
CA ILE A 93 -16.37 0.52 10.54
C ILE A 93 -16.66 0.79 12.02
N GLN A 94 -15.64 0.67 12.88
CA GLN A 94 -15.79 0.90 14.32
C GLN A 94 -16.09 2.37 14.62
N GLY A 95 -15.54 3.30 13.84
CA GLY A 95 -15.76 4.75 14.01
C GLY A 95 -15.32 5.26 15.39
N GLY A 96 -16.15 6.17 15.96
CA GLY A 96 -16.04 6.63 17.34
C GLY A 96 -14.70 7.29 17.68
N PHE A 97 -14.24 7.06 18.92
CA PHE A 97 -13.04 7.69 19.50
C PHE A 97 -11.75 7.33 18.73
N VAL A 98 -11.60 6.08 18.29
CA VAL A 98 -10.40 5.62 17.56
C VAL A 98 -10.25 6.37 16.26
N LYS A 99 -11.31 6.40 15.44
CA LYS A 99 -11.32 7.15 14.17
C LYS A 99 -11.04 8.63 14.40
N LYS A 100 -11.67 9.23 15.42
CA LYS A 100 -11.48 10.64 15.78
C LYS A 100 -10.01 10.94 16.07
N ASN A 101 -9.35 10.14 16.90
CA ASN A 101 -7.92 10.31 17.22
C ASN A 101 -7.02 10.28 15.98
N TYR A 102 -7.25 9.31 15.08
CA TYR A 102 -6.48 9.28 13.83
C TYR A 102 -6.74 10.50 12.96
N MET A 103 -7.98 10.99 12.89
CA MET A 103 -8.31 12.19 12.12
C MET A 103 -7.70 13.46 12.73
N GLU A 104 -7.55 13.53 14.04
CA GLU A 104 -6.91 14.65 14.75
C GLU A 104 -5.41 14.78 14.38
N LEU A 105 -4.73 13.67 14.09
CA LEU A 105 -3.34 13.70 13.60
C LEU A 105 -3.21 14.40 12.24
N LEU A 106 -4.29 14.50 11.48
CA LEU A 106 -4.32 15.17 10.17
C LEU A 106 -4.71 16.67 10.24
N GLU A 107 -5.07 17.18 11.43
CA GLU A 107 -5.46 18.58 11.60
C GLU A 107 -4.38 19.60 11.18
N PRO A 108 -3.05 19.36 11.39
CA PRO A 108 -2.03 20.28 10.89
C PRO A 108 -2.09 20.49 9.37
N PHE A 109 -2.44 19.46 8.60
CA PHE A 109 -2.56 19.54 7.15
C PHE A 109 -3.78 20.38 6.74
N LYS A 110 -4.91 20.24 7.43
CA LYS A 110 -6.11 21.06 7.18
C LYS A 110 -5.83 22.53 7.51
N SER A 111 -5.13 22.80 8.60
CA SER A 111 -4.76 24.14 9.04
C SER A 111 -3.77 24.86 8.12
N ALA A 112 -2.99 24.11 7.31
CA ALA A 112 -2.05 24.68 6.34
C ALA A 112 -2.71 25.31 5.10
N GLY A 113 -4.04 25.20 4.99
CA GLY A 113 -4.85 25.60 3.83
C GLY A 113 -5.07 24.47 2.83
N GLU A 114 -6.23 24.47 2.20
CA GLU A 114 -6.74 23.33 1.42
C GLU A 114 -5.74 22.82 0.37
N ASN A 115 -5.25 23.69 -0.51
CA ASN A 115 -4.34 23.28 -1.57
C ASN A 115 -2.96 22.86 -1.05
N LYS A 116 -2.40 23.60 -0.09
CA LYS A 116 -1.07 23.33 0.45
C LYS A 116 -1.07 22.10 1.34
N GLY A 117 -2.06 21.98 2.22
CA GLY A 117 -2.20 20.83 3.09
C GLY A 117 -2.39 19.55 2.29
N ARG A 118 -3.22 19.60 1.25
CA ARG A 118 -3.43 18.46 0.33
C ARG A 118 -2.13 18.04 -0.37
N GLN A 119 -1.37 18.99 -0.92
CA GLN A 119 -0.09 18.68 -1.56
C GLN A 119 0.93 18.04 -0.61
N LEU A 120 0.95 18.47 0.65
CA LEU A 120 1.82 17.90 1.67
C LEU A 120 1.36 16.47 2.02
N LEU A 121 0.06 16.27 2.18
CA LEU A 121 -0.51 14.96 2.49
C LEU A 121 -0.29 13.98 1.34
N ASP A 122 -0.58 14.36 0.10
CA ASP A 122 -0.32 13.53 -1.10
C ASP A 122 1.17 13.14 -1.19
N THR A 123 2.07 14.06 -0.82
CA THR A 123 3.52 13.77 -0.80
C THR A 123 3.86 12.76 0.28
N LEU A 124 3.28 12.90 1.46
CA LEU A 124 3.48 11.95 2.57
C LEU A 124 2.95 10.56 2.23
N GLU A 125 1.74 10.49 1.69
CA GLU A 125 1.12 9.24 1.26
C GLU A 125 1.98 8.53 0.23
N THR A 126 2.35 9.21 -0.85
CA THR A 126 3.21 8.63 -1.89
C THR A 126 4.55 8.17 -1.32
N PHE A 127 5.19 8.98 -0.47
CA PHE A 127 6.49 8.66 0.14
C PHE A 127 6.43 7.39 0.98
N VAL A 128 5.42 7.26 1.83
CA VAL A 128 5.30 6.14 2.78
C VAL A 128 4.74 4.89 2.12
N LEU A 129 3.69 5.03 1.30
CA LEU A 129 2.91 3.89 0.83
C LEU A 129 3.43 3.32 -0.50
N ASP A 130 3.83 4.17 -1.45
CA ASP A 130 4.16 3.74 -2.81
C ASP A 130 5.64 3.81 -3.15
N ALA A 131 6.38 4.77 -2.59
CA ALA A 131 7.77 5.03 -2.93
C ALA A 131 8.80 4.34 -2.01
N GLY A 132 8.35 3.59 -1.00
CA GLY A 132 9.24 2.88 -0.07
C GLY A 132 10.14 3.83 0.74
N MET A 133 9.62 4.99 1.16
CA MET A 133 10.33 6.04 1.90
C MET A 133 11.56 6.60 1.13
N ASN A 134 11.50 6.61 -0.18
CA ASN A 134 12.56 7.13 -1.04
C ASN A 134 12.12 8.41 -1.76
N SER A 135 12.85 9.51 -1.53
CA SER A 135 12.51 10.82 -2.11
C SER A 135 12.66 10.87 -3.64
N GLY A 136 13.59 10.08 -4.20
CA GLY A 136 13.76 9.97 -5.65
C GLY A 136 12.56 9.26 -6.30
N ASN A 137 12.17 8.11 -5.77
CA ASN A 137 11.00 7.38 -6.23
C ASN A 137 9.71 8.21 -6.07
N THR A 138 9.58 8.93 -4.95
CA THR A 138 8.45 9.84 -4.72
C THR A 138 8.38 10.91 -5.80
N ALA A 139 9.51 11.52 -6.12
CA ALA A 139 9.62 12.56 -7.15
C ALA A 139 9.21 12.01 -8.54
N GLU A 140 9.65 10.81 -8.87
CA GLU A 140 9.30 10.11 -10.12
C GLU A 140 7.80 9.83 -10.20
N ILE A 141 7.21 9.22 -9.15
CA ILE A 141 5.78 8.90 -9.09
C ILE A 141 4.92 10.15 -9.21
N MET A 142 5.31 11.23 -8.52
CA MET A 142 4.55 12.49 -8.50
C MET A 142 4.83 13.40 -9.70
N GLY A 143 5.83 13.11 -10.53
CA GLY A 143 6.24 13.96 -11.65
C GLY A 143 6.78 15.32 -11.22
N ILE A 144 7.49 15.40 -10.08
CA ILE A 144 8.07 16.63 -9.52
C ILE A 144 9.57 16.45 -9.24
N HIS A 145 10.27 17.56 -8.98
CA HIS A 145 11.69 17.49 -8.66
C HIS A 145 11.95 16.97 -7.24
N THR A 146 13.02 16.18 -7.04
CA THR A 146 13.39 15.61 -5.73
C THR A 146 13.55 16.68 -4.64
N ASN A 147 14.12 17.84 -4.97
CA ASN A 147 14.24 18.95 -4.01
C ASN A 147 12.86 19.43 -3.52
N THR A 148 11.84 19.38 -4.37
CA THR A 148 10.47 19.74 -3.98
C THR A 148 9.91 18.73 -2.98
N VAL A 149 10.17 17.44 -3.20
CA VAL A 149 9.79 16.38 -2.25
C VAL A 149 10.48 16.59 -0.91
N GLN A 150 11.80 16.78 -0.91
CA GLN A 150 12.58 17.01 0.32
C GLN A 150 12.10 18.25 1.08
N TYR A 151 11.82 19.34 0.39
CA TYR A 151 11.24 20.54 0.99
C TYR A 151 9.88 20.25 1.65
N ARG A 152 9.01 19.51 0.95
CA ARG A 152 7.69 19.15 1.48
C ARG A 152 7.81 18.21 2.69
N LEU A 153 8.69 17.22 2.64
CA LEU A 153 8.94 16.30 3.77
C LEU A 153 9.47 17.06 4.99
N LYS A 154 10.38 18.01 4.80
CA LYS A 154 10.84 18.88 5.89
C LYS A 154 9.69 19.66 6.52
N LYS A 155 8.79 20.21 5.70
CA LYS A 155 7.59 20.90 6.20
C LYS A 155 6.65 19.98 6.96
N ILE A 156 6.49 18.75 6.51
CA ILE A 156 5.68 17.73 7.18
C ILE A 156 6.29 17.38 8.55
N ASN A 157 7.61 17.19 8.63
CA ASN A 157 8.31 16.96 9.90
C ASN A 157 8.08 18.10 10.88
N GLU A 158 8.22 19.35 10.42
CA GLU A 158 7.96 20.55 11.25
C GLU A 158 6.51 20.58 11.75
N MET A 159 5.53 20.22 10.91
CA MET A 159 4.10 20.26 11.26
C MET A 159 3.70 19.14 12.23
N LEU A 160 4.24 17.94 12.05
CA LEU A 160 3.90 16.77 12.88
C LEU A 160 4.77 16.69 14.14
N GLY A 161 5.86 17.45 14.22
CA GLY A 161 6.81 17.37 15.33
C GLY A 161 7.57 16.05 15.41
N VAL A 162 7.66 15.32 14.28
CA VAL A 162 8.34 14.02 14.17
C VAL A 162 9.28 14.02 12.97
N GLU A 163 10.31 13.19 13.01
CA GLU A 163 11.23 13.00 11.89
C GLU A 163 10.82 11.74 11.12
N ILE A 164 10.22 11.94 9.93
CA ILE A 164 9.75 10.85 9.06
C ILE A 164 10.89 10.31 8.21
N THR A 165 11.83 11.19 7.84
CA THR A 165 13.04 10.83 7.11
C THR A 165 14.14 10.57 8.13
N GLY A 166 14.44 9.30 8.41
CA GLY A 166 15.64 8.96 9.17
C GLY A 166 16.90 9.49 8.48
N ASN A 167 17.87 9.96 9.28
CA ASN A 167 19.21 10.34 8.81
C ASN A 167 19.92 9.16 8.17
#